data_86992e069cde6dbe04e0f86698a33e35
#
_entry.id   86992e069cde6dbe04e0f86698a33e35
#
_cell.length_a   1.000
_cell.length_b   1.000
_cell.length_c   1.000
_cell.angle_alpha   90.00
_cell.angle_beta   90.00
_cell.angle_gamma   90.00
#
_symmetry.space_group_name_H-M   'P 1'
#
loop_
_entity.id
_entity.type
_entity.pdbx_description
1 polymer ?
#
loop_
_entity_poly.entity_id
_entity_poly.type
_entity_poly.pdbx_seq_one_letter_code
_entity_poly.pdbx_strand_id
1 'polypeptide(L)'
;MNETATETRSVIVEREIPAPPEKLWRALTQPHLIEAWLMKNDFKPVAGHRFTLRRDPRPDVSVVIDCEVLEVEPNRTLSYTWTAFGLESVVTWTLTPTGTGTILRMEQSGFRPDQRPYYQGARAGWPRFFAALEQVLERTD
;
A
#
# COMPACT_ATOMS: atom_id res chain seq x y z
N MET A 1 28.16 -4.12 21.43
CA MET A 1 27.60 -4.05 20.10
C MET A 1 26.06 -4.06 20.18
N ASN A 2 25.45 -3.28 19.38
CA ASN A 2 24.02 -3.14 19.46
C ASN A 2 23.39 -3.22 18.07
N GLU A 3 22.72 -4.32 17.80
CA GLU A 3 22.08 -4.53 16.50
C GLU A 3 20.73 -3.86 16.38
N THR A 4 20.14 -3.41 17.50
CA THR A 4 18.83 -2.79 17.44
C THR A 4 18.82 -1.50 16.61
N ALA A 5 19.97 -0.84 16.46
CA ALA A 5 20.10 0.37 15.66
C ALA A 5 19.83 0.12 14.18
N THR A 6 20.00 -1.13 13.71
CA THR A 6 19.77 -1.50 12.32
C THR A 6 18.47 -2.27 12.11
N GLU A 7 17.78 -2.62 13.18
CA GLU A 7 16.50 -3.33 13.07
C GLU A 7 15.43 -2.41 12.51
N THR A 8 14.56 -2.99 11.68
CA THR A 8 13.42 -2.26 11.15
C THR A 8 12.13 -2.87 11.65
N ARG A 9 11.07 -2.07 11.58
CA ARG A 9 9.73 -2.50 11.96
C ARG A 9 8.82 -2.51 10.75
N SER A 10 7.72 -3.21 10.88
CA SER A 10 6.69 -3.29 9.86
C SER A 10 5.35 -2.85 10.43
N VAL A 11 4.54 -2.25 9.57
CA VAL A 11 3.12 -2.02 9.85
C VAL A 11 2.36 -3.05 9.04
N ILE A 12 1.49 -3.80 9.72
CA ILE A 12 0.70 -4.85 9.08
C ILE A 12 -0.77 -4.58 9.35
N VAL A 13 -1.57 -4.62 8.29
CA VAL A 13 -3.03 -4.57 8.38
C VAL A 13 -3.57 -5.75 7.59
N GLU A 14 -4.45 -6.52 8.21
CA GLU A 14 -5.04 -7.69 7.57
C GLU A 14 -6.54 -7.70 7.83
N ARG A 15 -7.33 -7.92 6.79
CA ARG A 15 -8.79 -7.98 6.91
C ARG A 15 -9.35 -8.98 5.92
N GLU A 16 -10.43 -9.63 6.33
CA GLU A 16 -11.21 -10.43 5.41
C GLU A 16 -12.24 -9.52 4.74
N ILE A 17 -12.25 -9.53 3.40
CA ILE A 17 -13.10 -8.66 2.60
C ILE A 17 -14.03 -9.54 1.78
N PRO A 18 -15.36 -9.25 1.76
CA PRO A 18 -16.32 -10.08 1.03
C PRO A 18 -16.31 -9.76 -0.47
N ALA A 19 -15.17 -10.00 -1.11
CA ALA A 19 -14.99 -9.78 -2.54
C ALA A 19 -13.98 -10.80 -3.06
N PRO A 20 -14.12 -11.25 -4.32
CA PRO A 20 -13.15 -12.21 -4.87
C PRO A 20 -11.80 -11.55 -5.13
N PRO A 21 -10.71 -12.34 -5.16
CA PRO A 21 -9.37 -11.77 -5.37
C PRO A 21 -9.25 -10.93 -6.64
N GLU A 22 -9.92 -11.30 -7.72
CA GLU A 22 -9.85 -10.56 -8.99
C GLU A 22 -10.36 -9.14 -8.83
N LYS A 23 -11.41 -8.96 -8.05
CA LYS A 23 -11.99 -7.65 -7.81
C LYS A 23 -11.03 -6.78 -6.98
N LEU A 24 -10.46 -7.37 -5.93
CA LEU A 24 -9.46 -6.68 -5.12
C LEU A 24 -8.22 -6.33 -5.94
N TRP A 25 -7.79 -7.25 -6.80
CA TRP A 25 -6.64 -7.02 -7.65
C TRP A 25 -6.84 -5.80 -8.55
N ARG A 26 -8.04 -5.66 -9.13
CA ARG A 26 -8.34 -4.47 -9.94
C ARG A 26 -8.22 -3.19 -9.13
N ALA A 27 -8.73 -3.19 -7.89
CA ALA A 27 -8.64 -2.01 -7.03
C ALA A 27 -7.21 -1.67 -6.64
N LEU A 28 -6.33 -2.66 -6.59
CA LEU A 28 -4.92 -2.46 -6.25
C LEU A 28 -4.05 -2.09 -7.46
N THR A 29 -4.54 -2.31 -8.69
CA THR A 29 -3.69 -2.18 -9.88
C THR A 29 -4.21 -1.23 -10.94
N GLN A 30 -5.48 -0.85 -10.93
CA GLN A 30 -6.02 0.10 -11.92
C GLN A 30 -5.88 1.52 -11.38
N PRO A 31 -5.19 2.41 -12.11
CA PRO A 31 -4.88 3.75 -11.59
C PRO A 31 -6.08 4.54 -11.09
N HIS A 32 -7.20 4.51 -11.83
CA HIS A 32 -8.39 5.27 -11.41
C HIS A 32 -9.00 4.72 -10.12
N LEU A 33 -8.87 3.42 -9.86
CA LEU A 33 -9.34 2.83 -8.61
C LEU A 33 -8.39 3.13 -7.47
N ILE A 34 -7.07 3.03 -7.72
CA ILE A 34 -6.07 3.39 -6.72
C ILE A 34 -6.26 4.84 -6.27
N GLU A 35 -6.54 5.72 -7.21
CA GLU A 35 -6.76 7.13 -6.87
C GLU A 35 -7.96 7.30 -5.94
N ALA A 36 -8.97 6.48 -6.10
CA ALA A 36 -10.20 6.59 -5.32
C ALA A 36 -10.02 6.22 -3.85
N TRP A 37 -9.05 5.34 -3.52
CA TRP A 37 -8.85 4.93 -2.13
C TRP A 37 -7.49 5.28 -1.57
N LEU A 38 -6.51 5.59 -2.41
CA LEU A 38 -5.16 5.86 -1.95
C LEU A 38 -4.69 7.26 -2.36
N MET A 39 -4.22 7.43 -3.60
CA MET A 39 -3.67 8.69 -4.09
C MET A 39 -3.64 8.70 -5.61
N LYS A 40 -3.49 9.88 -6.19
CA LYS A 40 -3.22 10.02 -7.63
C LYS A 40 -1.93 9.25 -7.96
N ASN A 41 -1.90 8.64 -9.14
CA ASN A 41 -0.79 7.76 -9.48
C ASN A 41 -0.68 7.52 -10.99
N ASP A 42 0.48 7.00 -11.39
CA ASP A 42 0.73 6.52 -12.74
C ASP A 42 1.19 5.06 -12.70
N PHE A 43 0.53 4.28 -11.88
CA PHE A 43 0.84 2.86 -11.65
C PHE A 43 0.65 2.02 -12.91
N LYS A 44 1.52 1.02 -13.07
CA LYS A 44 1.35 -0.06 -14.04
C LYS A 44 1.81 -1.37 -13.36
N PRO A 45 1.09 -2.47 -13.55
CA PRO A 45 1.44 -3.73 -12.91
C PRO A 45 2.56 -4.46 -13.67
N VAL A 46 3.70 -3.82 -13.76
CA VAL A 46 4.87 -4.35 -14.47
C VAL A 46 6.08 -4.22 -13.54
N ALA A 47 6.74 -5.33 -13.27
CA ALA A 47 7.93 -5.32 -12.42
C ALA A 47 8.98 -4.38 -13.00
N GLY A 48 9.56 -3.54 -12.16
CA GLY A 48 10.54 -2.54 -12.57
C GLY A 48 9.94 -1.20 -12.97
N HIS A 49 8.62 -1.11 -13.15
CA HIS A 49 7.98 0.16 -13.48
C HIS A 49 8.08 1.13 -12.31
N ARG A 50 8.56 2.33 -12.58
CA ARG A 50 8.62 3.40 -11.57
C ARG A 50 7.38 4.26 -11.68
N PHE A 51 6.78 4.57 -10.54
CA PHE A 51 5.58 5.39 -10.49
C PHE A 51 5.62 6.27 -9.26
N THR A 52 4.70 7.22 -9.21
CA THR A 52 4.57 8.08 -8.04
C THR A 52 3.14 8.01 -7.51
N LEU A 53 3.03 8.17 -6.20
CA LEU A 53 1.77 8.43 -5.53
C LEU A 53 1.81 9.89 -5.10
N ARG A 54 0.73 10.61 -5.36
CA ARG A 54 0.71 12.04 -5.10
C ARG A 54 -0.55 12.48 -4.40
N ARG A 55 -0.37 13.29 -3.39
CA ARG A 55 -1.47 13.89 -2.64
C ARG A 55 -1.18 15.37 -2.45
N ASP A 56 -2.20 16.20 -2.65
CA ASP A 56 -2.09 17.64 -2.46
C ASP A 56 -3.06 18.05 -1.33
N PRO A 57 -2.63 17.93 -0.05
CA PRO A 57 -3.51 18.24 1.08
C PRO A 57 -3.91 19.70 1.14
N ARG A 58 -3.12 20.59 0.53
CA ARG A 58 -3.41 22.01 0.41
C ARG A 58 -2.89 22.51 -0.93
N PRO A 59 -3.41 23.63 -1.46
CA PRO A 59 -2.97 24.13 -2.78
C PRO A 59 -1.46 24.38 -2.88
N ASP A 60 -0.81 24.70 -1.78
CA ASP A 60 0.62 25.00 -1.75
C ASP A 60 1.48 23.84 -1.26
N VAL A 61 0.88 22.68 -1.01
CA VAL A 61 1.61 21.54 -0.45
C VAL A 61 1.33 20.29 -1.28
N SER A 62 2.40 19.69 -1.79
CA SER A 62 2.33 18.41 -2.50
C SER A 62 3.13 17.36 -1.73
N VAL A 63 2.56 16.20 -1.55
CA VAL A 63 3.25 15.03 -1.02
C VAL A 63 3.43 14.04 -2.17
N VAL A 64 4.67 13.71 -2.48
CA VAL A 64 5.01 12.78 -3.56
C VAL A 64 5.77 11.61 -2.98
N ILE A 65 5.31 10.40 -3.29
CA ILE A 65 5.94 9.17 -2.85
C ILE A 65 6.48 8.47 -4.09
N ASP A 66 7.78 8.20 -4.09
CA ASP A 66 8.44 7.52 -5.20
C ASP A 66 8.37 6.02 -4.99
N CYS A 67 7.95 5.30 -6.03
CA CYS A 67 7.73 3.87 -5.94
C CYS A 67 8.33 3.16 -7.15
N GLU A 68 8.69 1.90 -6.93
CA GLU A 68 9.09 1.00 -8.01
C GLU A 68 8.42 -0.34 -7.77
N VAL A 69 7.77 -0.89 -8.79
CA VAL A 69 7.12 -2.20 -8.69
C VAL A 69 8.19 -3.28 -8.61
N LEU A 70 8.10 -4.11 -7.58
CA LEU A 70 9.06 -5.19 -7.33
C LEU A 70 8.50 -6.53 -7.78
N GLU A 71 7.30 -6.87 -7.36
CA GLU A 71 6.72 -8.16 -7.64
C GLU A 71 5.27 -8.02 -8.08
N VAL A 72 4.89 -8.74 -9.13
CA VAL A 72 3.51 -8.80 -9.62
C VAL A 72 3.16 -10.24 -9.88
N GLU A 73 2.27 -10.78 -9.06
CA GLU A 73 1.71 -12.10 -9.26
C GLU A 73 0.20 -11.93 -9.24
N PRO A 74 -0.46 -11.90 -10.39
CA PRO A 74 -1.88 -11.52 -10.49
C PRO A 74 -2.77 -12.28 -9.51
N ASN A 75 -3.60 -11.51 -8.83
CA ASN A 75 -4.58 -12.00 -7.86
C ASN A 75 -3.97 -12.59 -6.59
N ARG A 76 -2.65 -12.47 -6.39
CA ARG A 76 -1.98 -13.07 -5.22
C ARG A 76 -1.04 -12.13 -4.51
N THR A 77 -0.08 -11.53 -5.22
CA THR A 77 0.96 -10.73 -4.56
C THR A 77 1.33 -9.52 -5.40
N LEU A 78 1.43 -8.38 -4.75
CA LEU A 78 1.90 -7.14 -5.35
C LEU A 78 2.82 -6.46 -4.34
N SER A 79 4.03 -6.10 -4.77
CA SER A 79 4.89 -5.32 -3.89
C SER A 79 5.57 -4.20 -4.65
N TYR A 80 5.81 -3.10 -3.96
CA TYR A 80 6.51 -1.94 -4.51
C TYR A 80 7.20 -1.17 -3.41
N THR A 81 8.23 -0.41 -3.80
CA THR A 81 8.90 0.47 -2.84
C THR A 81 8.03 1.68 -2.54
N TRP A 82 8.25 2.26 -1.38
CA TRP A 82 7.53 3.43 -0.91
C TRP A 82 8.55 4.35 -0.26
N THR A 83 9.00 5.35 -1.01
CA THR A 83 10.11 6.21 -0.60
C THR A 83 9.65 7.66 -0.54
N ALA A 84 9.78 8.27 0.62
CA ALA A 84 9.41 9.67 0.82
C ALA A 84 10.07 10.20 2.09
N PHE A 85 10.55 11.43 2.04
CA PHE A 85 11.07 12.13 3.22
C PHE A 85 12.15 11.35 3.98
N GLY A 86 13.02 10.63 3.26
CA GLY A 86 14.06 9.82 3.89
C GLY A 86 13.61 8.45 4.35
N LEU A 87 12.33 8.16 4.27
CA LEU A 87 11.82 6.81 4.54
C LEU A 87 11.98 5.96 3.29
N GLU A 88 12.64 4.81 3.43
CA GLU A 88 12.75 3.82 2.38
C GLU A 88 12.07 2.56 2.89
N SER A 89 10.92 2.25 2.30
CA SER A 89 10.13 1.11 2.76
C SER A 89 9.60 0.32 1.57
N VAL A 90 9.03 -0.84 1.87
CA VAL A 90 8.41 -1.72 0.87
C VAL A 90 7.01 -2.04 1.33
N VAL A 91 6.04 -1.86 0.44
CA VAL A 91 4.64 -2.24 0.67
C VAL A 91 4.39 -3.54 -0.06
N THR A 92 3.90 -4.54 0.66
CA THR A 92 3.57 -5.84 0.10
C THR A 92 2.10 -6.17 0.37
N TRP A 93 1.37 -6.45 -0.70
CA TRP A 93 -0.02 -6.88 -0.66
C TRP A 93 -0.10 -8.37 -0.93
N THR A 94 -0.82 -9.09 -0.10
CA THR A 94 -1.05 -10.53 -0.28
C THR A 94 -2.54 -10.81 -0.23
N LEU A 95 -3.04 -11.55 -1.22
CA LEU A 95 -4.45 -11.91 -1.34
C LEU A 95 -4.57 -13.42 -1.17
N THR A 96 -5.38 -13.84 -0.21
CA THR A 96 -5.63 -15.25 0.06
C THR A 96 -7.14 -15.51 -0.04
N PRO A 97 -7.58 -16.30 -1.03
CA PRO A 97 -9.01 -16.58 -1.17
C PRO A 97 -9.54 -17.34 0.03
N THR A 98 -10.78 -17.03 0.40
CA THR A 98 -11.52 -17.77 1.42
C THR A 98 -12.81 -18.31 0.78
N GLY A 99 -13.58 -19.05 1.56
CA GLY A 99 -14.87 -19.54 1.06
C GLY A 99 -15.88 -18.45 0.74
N THR A 100 -15.72 -17.25 1.33
CA THR A 100 -16.67 -16.16 1.20
C THR A 100 -16.07 -14.85 0.71
N GLY A 101 -14.77 -14.83 0.47
CA GLY A 101 -14.11 -13.59 0.02
C GLY A 101 -12.62 -13.74 -0.06
N THR A 102 -11.90 -12.75 0.42
CA THR A 102 -10.44 -12.71 0.35
C THR A 102 -9.87 -12.13 1.64
N ILE A 103 -8.83 -12.75 2.16
CA ILE A 103 -8.03 -12.12 3.20
C ILE A 103 -7.02 -11.23 2.50
N LEU A 104 -7.11 -9.94 2.74
CA LEU A 104 -6.18 -8.96 2.19
C LEU A 104 -5.21 -8.54 3.30
N ARG A 105 -3.92 -8.76 3.05
CA ARG A 105 -2.87 -8.39 3.98
C ARG A 105 -1.96 -7.37 3.34
N MET A 106 -1.70 -6.28 4.05
CA MET A 106 -0.72 -5.28 3.66
C MET A 106 0.39 -5.27 4.70
N GLU A 107 1.63 -5.26 4.24
CA GLU A 107 2.78 -5.05 5.11
C GLU A 107 3.65 -3.95 4.53
N GLN A 108 3.87 -2.91 5.33
CA GLN A 108 4.87 -1.89 4.99
C GLN A 108 6.06 -2.10 5.91
N SER A 109 7.20 -2.47 5.34
CA SER A 109 8.40 -2.82 6.07
C SER A 109 9.52 -1.84 5.80
N GLY A 110 10.46 -1.71 6.75
CA GLY A 110 11.64 -0.88 6.57
C GLY A 110 11.68 0.35 7.46
N PHE A 111 10.81 0.48 8.45
CA PHE A 111 10.84 1.61 9.37
C PHE A 111 12.02 1.45 10.34
N ARG A 112 12.96 2.39 10.29
CA ARG A 112 14.09 2.38 11.20
C ARG A 112 13.69 2.91 12.57
N PRO A 113 14.43 2.56 13.63
CA PRO A 113 14.13 3.05 14.99
C PRO A 113 14.09 4.56 15.10
N ASP A 114 14.89 5.27 14.29
CA ASP A 114 14.92 6.73 14.30
C ASP A 114 13.81 7.38 13.49
N GLN A 115 12.90 6.57 12.93
CA GLN A 115 11.78 7.06 12.10
C GLN A 115 10.42 6.81 12.76
N ARG A 116 10.39 6.92 14.07
CA ARG A 116 9.18 6.67 14.84
C ARG A 116 7.95 7.48 14.35
N PRO A 117 8.08 8.77 14.01
CA PRO A 117 6.91 9.52 13.52
C PRO A 117 6.33 8.93 12.25
N TYR A 118 7.16 8.43 11.34
CA TYR A 118 6.67 7.79 10.11
C TYR A 118 5.97 6.48 10.43
N TYR A 119 6.52 5.71 11.34
CA TYR A 119 5.91 4.44 11.77
C TYR A 119 4.53 4.69 12.40
N GLN A 120 4.43 5.67 13.29
CA GLN A 120 3.16 6.02 13.92
C GLN A 120 2.16 6.54 12.89
N GLY A 121 2.62 7.35 11.94
CA GLY A 121 1.76 7.86 10.87
C GLY A 121 1.20 6.75 10.00
N ALA A 122 2.02 5.76 9.68
CA ALA A 122 1.58 4.61 8.88
C ALA A 122 0.56 3.78 9.65
N ARG A 123 0.81 3.55 10.93
CA ARG A 123 -0.15 2.79 11.77
C ARG A 123 -1.51 3.48 11.83
N ALA A 124 -1.53 4.79 11.83
CA ALA A 124 -2.77 5.56 11.86
C ALA A 124 -3.42 5.64 10.48
N GLY A 125 -2.61 5.73 9.42
CA GLY A 125 -3.10 5.98 8.07
C GLY A 125 -3.63 4.76 7.34
N TRP A 126 -2.99 3.60 7.48
CA TRP A 126 -3.38 2.43 6.72
C TRP A 126 -4.80 1.94 7.00
N PRO A 127 -5.29 1.94 8.26
CA PRO A 127 -6.70 1.57 8.48
C PRO A 127 -7.69 2.48 7.75
N ARG A 128 -7.36 3.76 7.58
CA ARG A 128 -8.20 4.69 6.82
C ARG A 128 -8.19 4.36 5.34
N PHE A 129 -7.03 4.00 4.79
CA PHE A 129 -6.94 3.57 3.41
C PHE A 129 -7.73 2.29 3.18
N PHE A 130 -7.67 1.34 4.11
CA PHE A 130 -8.46 0.12 4.02
C PHE A 130 -9.96 0.41 4.02
N ALA A 131 -10.41 1.34 4.88
CA ALA A 131 -11.82 1.72 4.91
C ALA A 131 -12.25 2.33 3.57
N ALA A 132 -11.41 3.18 2.99
CA ALA A 132 -11.68 3.77 1.68
C ALA A 132 -11.69 2.71 0.59
N LEU A 133 -10.77 1.75 0.65
CA LEU A 133 -10.71 0.65 -0.31
C LEU A 133 -12.00 -0.18 -0.25
N GLU A 134 -12.48 -0.50 0.94
CA GLU A 134 -13.72 -1.26 1.09
C GLU A 134 -14.91 -0.51 0.48
N GLN A 135 -14.95 0.81 0.64
CA GLN A 135 -16.01 1.63 0.01
C GLN A 135 -15.92 1.60 -1.51
N VAL A 136 -14.71 1.65 -2.06
CA VAL A 136 -14.51 1.55 -3.51
C VAL A 136 -15.03 0.21 -4.02
N LEU A 137 -14.72 -0.87 -3.29
CA LEU A 137 -15.17 -2.21 -3.69
C LEU A 137 -16.69 -2.34 -3.68
N GLU A 138 -17.37 -1.70 -2.74
CA GLU A 138 -18.82 -1.73 -2.67
C GLU A 138 -19.47 -1.03 -3.87
N ARG A 139 -18.78 -0.06 -4.47
CA ARG A 139 -19.29 0.72 -5.62
C ARG A 139 -18.77 0.21 -6.97
N THR A 140 -17.96 -0.86 -6.95
CA THR A 140 -17.35 -1.41 -8.16
C THR A 140 -17.97 -2.79 -8.45
N ASP A 141 -18.21 -3.06 -9.71
CA ASP A 141 -18.74 -4.37 -10.13
C ASP A 141 -17.69 -5.45 -10.22
#